data_0e922c25123dc6dea8f13164bae91a57
#
_entry.id   0e922c25123dc6dea8f13164bae91a57
#
_cell.length_a   1.000
_cell.length_b   1.000
_cell.length_c   1.000
_cell.angle_alpha   90.00
_cell.angle_beta   90.00
_cell.angle_gamma   90.00
#
_symmetry.space_group_name_H-M   'P 1'
#
loop_
_entity.id
_entity.type
_entity.pdbx_description
1 polymer ?
#
loop_
_entity_poly.entity_id
_entity_poly.type
_entity_poly.pdbx_seq_one_letter_code
_entity_poly.pdbx_strand_id
1 'polypeptide(L)'
;MTISVNSKKKQVKKSFDELLVDLKTSNSEKVRYNAARVLGEMGEAKAVEPLIDVLKNDKNGSVRLYAARALGELGDSRATVFLIDSLRNDRNVDVRVRASRALGRLGGEIVVEPLVEALNDENPQVCITSTDALIEIGDVATDALISSLDHEKVNVRCDATRALGEIGNKKAVDKVINMLYDEWVNVRIYSVTSLGKLNDVKAVPALIDVMKNRSENELVRAGAAAALGVLRDQRALLPLREMIMEAEELGELEDTALKSFKKIMAANWQSIPGAAPQKKPANAM
;
A
#
# COMPACT_ATOMS: atom_id res chain seq x y z
N MET A 1 -21.57 28.68 48.27
CA MET A 1 -22.09 27.45 47.67
C MET A 1 -22.52 27.75 46.23
N THR A 2 -21.62 27.50 45.28
CA THR A 2 -21.89 27.76 43.86
C THR A 2 -22.10 26.43 43.17
N ILE A 3 -23.39 26.16 42.79
CA ILE A 3 -23.77 24.93 42.13
C ILE A 3 -23.40 25.08 40.67
N SER A 4 -22.36 24.35 40.26
CA SER A 4 -22.00 24.19 38.84
C SER A 4 -23.01 23.28 38.16
N VAL A 5 -23.88 23.87 37.34
CA VAL A 5 -24.83 23.15 36.50
C VAL A 5 -24.08 22.63 35.29
N ASN A 6 -23.67 21.37 35.37
CA ASN A 6 -23.02 20.64 34.26
C ASN A 6 -24.10 20.22 33.26
N SER A 7 -24.46 21.12 32.35
CA SER A 7 -25.39 20.84 31.26
C SER A 7 -24.69 20.02 30.18
N LYS A 8 -24.62 18.69 30.34
CA LYS A 8 -24.44 17.75 29.21
C LYS A 8 -25.65 17.94 28.28
N LYS A 9 -25.45 18.78 27.23
CA LYS A 9 -26.39 18.81 26.11
C LYS A 9 -26.51 17.37 25.57
N LYS A 10 -27.66 16.68 25.85
CA LYS A 10 -28.03 15.48 25.12
C LYS A 10 -28.06 15.85 23.64
N GLN A 11 -27.10 15.39 22.87
CA GLN A 11 -27.18 15.45 21.42
C GLN A 11 -28.39 14.59 21.03
N VAL A 12 -29.47 15.24 20.64
CA VAL A 12 -30.65 14.58 20.06
C VAL A 12 -30.15 13.94 18.76
N LYS A 13 -30.15 12.60 18.70
CA LYS A 13 -29.81 11.87 17.47
C LYS A 13 -30.91 12.17 16.45
N LYS A 14 -30.55 12.84 15.36
CA LYS A 14 -31.46 13.09 14.23
C LYS A 14 -31.88 11.76 13.59
N SER A 15 -33.12 11.69 13.15
CA SER A 15 -33.64 10.58 12.37
C SER A 15 -33.00 10.55 10.96
N PHE A 16 -33.13 9.43 10.26
CA PHE A 16 -32.68 9.29 8.89
C PHE A 16 -33.27 10.37 7.97
N ASP A 17 -34.58 10.59 8.07
CA ASP A 17 -35.28 11.56 7.22
C ASP A 17 -34.87 13.02 7.52
N GLU A 18 -34.66 13.37 8.79
CA GLU A 18 -34.11 14.69 9.16
C GLU A 18 -32.71 14.91 8.60
N LEU A 19 -31.86 13.86 8.60
CA LEU A 19 -30.52 13.93 8.00
C LEU A 19 -30.57 14.08 6.47
N LEU A 20 -31.50 13.43 5.80
CA LEU A 20 -31.72 13.60 4.36
C LEU A 20 -32.17 15.03 4.02
N VAL A 21 -33.05 15.63 4.83
CA VAL A 21 -33.44 17.02 4.66
C VAL A 21 -32.23 17.93 4.86
N ASP A 22 -31.48 17.75 5.94
CA ASP A 22 -30.23 18.50 6.21
C ASP A 22 -29.23 18.41 5.06
N LEU A 23 -29.00 17.20 4.54
CA LEU A 23 -28.08 16.93 3.45
C LEU A 23 -28.45 17.70 2.18
N LYS A 24 -29.75 17.72 1.84
CA LYS A 24 -30.23 18.28 0.56
C LYS A 24 -30.49 19.78 0.61
N THR A 25 -30.98 20.30 1.76
CA THR A 25 -31.57 21.64 1.80
C THR A 25 -30.85 22.66 2.64
N SER A 26 -29.94 22.21 3.54
CA SER A 26 -29.25 23.14 4.44
C SER A 26 -28.30 24.08 3.69
N ASN A 27 -28.42 25.38 3.97
CA ASN A 27 -27.47 26.39 3.47
C ASN A 27 -26.06 26.26 4.12
N SER A 28 -25.99 25.65 5.32
CA SER A 28 -24.75 25.45 6.04
C SER A 28 -24.01 24.19 5.55
N GLU A 29 -22.83 24.37 4.97
CA GLU A 29 -21.94 23.27 4.58
C GLU A 29 -21.63 22.34 5.75
N LYS A 30 -21.48 22.92 6.95
CA LYS A 30 -21.21 22.15 8.17
C LYS A 30 -22.37 21.19 8.50
N VAL A 31 -23.60 21.59 8.29
CA VAL A 31 -24.78 20.74 8.48
C VAL A 31 -24.80 19.65 7.42
N ARG A 32 -24.58 19.99 6.14
CA ARG A 32 -24.59 19.03 5.04
C ARG A 32 -23.49 17.97 5.19
N TYR A 33 -22.23 18.35 5.46
CA TYR A 33 -21.16 17.33 5.60
C TYR A 33 -21.36 16.46 6.83
N ASN A 34 -21.90 17.00 7.95
CA ASN A 34 -22.24 16.17 9.10
C ASN A 34 -23.39 15.19 8.82
N ALA A 35 -24.38 15.62 8.05
CA ALA A 35 -25.47 14.74 7.59
C ALA A 35 -24.91 13.61 6.71
N ALA A 36 -24.04 13.91 5.72
CA ALA A 36 -23.39 12.91 4.90
C ALA A 36 -22.62 11.88 5.75
N ARG A 37 -21.82 12.36 6.72
CA ARG A 37 -21.06 11.49 7.64
C ARG A 37 -21.97 10.56 8.43
N VAL A 38 -23.00 11.10 9.06
CA VAL A 38 -23.89 10.30 9.92
C VAL A 38 -24.72 9.31 9.11
N LEU A 39 -25.16 9.68 7.89
CA LEU A 39 -25.86 8.76 6.97
C LEU A 39 -24.96 7.58 6.58
N GLY A 40 -23.67 7.81 6.34
CA GLY A 40 -22.70 6.72 6.13
C GLY A 40 -22.56 5.81 7.33
N GLU A 41 -22.42 6.40 8.54
CA GLU A 41 -22.33 5.65 9.81
C GLU A 41 -23.60 4.84 10.14
N MET A 42 -24.78 5.27 9.66
CA MET A 42 -26.03 4.51 9.84
C MET A 42 -26.09 3.24 8.98
N GLY A 43 -25.34 3.17 7.90
CA GLY A 43 -25.23 1.97 7.06
C GLY A 43 -26.49 1.64 6.24
N GLU A 44 -27.42 2.57 6.08
CA GLU A 44 -28.66 2.31 5.37
C GLU A 44 -28.53 2.51 3.86
N ALA A 45 -28.80 1.46 3.06
CA ALA A 45 -28.64 1.48 1.59
C ALA A 45 -29.45 2.59 0.88
N LYS A 46 -30.55 3.09 1.49
CA LYS A 46 -31.32 4.23 0.95
C LYS A 46 -30.57 5.57 1.01
N ALA A 47 -29.44 5.66 1.73
CA ALA A 47 -28.59 6.84 1.71
C ALA A 47 -27.72 6.94 0.43
N VAL A 48 -27.54 5.86 -0.31
CA VAL A 48 -26.62 5.79 -1.44
C VAL A 48 -26.96 6.83 -2.52
N GLU A 49 -28.19 6.84 -3.03
CA GLU A 49 -28.59 7.78 -4.08
C GLU A 49 -28.48 9.26 -3.65
N PRO A 50 -28.97 9.65 -2.45
CA PRO A 50 -28.76 11.01 -1.96
C PRO A 50 -27.28 11.41 -1.80
N LEU A 51 -26.42 10.47 -1.38
CA LEU A 51 -24.98 10.73 -1.24
C LEU A 51 -24.28 10.83 -2.60
N ILE A 52 -24.70 10.05 -3.60
CA ILE A 52 -24.25 10.18 -5.00
C ILE A 52 -24.61 11.56 -5.55
N ASP A 53 -25.84 12.02 -5.33
CA ASP A 53 -26.27 13.34 -5.80
C ASP A 53 -25.39 14.45 -5.18
N VAL A 54 -25.12 14.37 -3.89
CA VAL A 54 -24.23 15.32 -3.20
C VAL A 54 -22.78 15.22 -3.67
N LEU A 55 -22.27 14.03 -3.89
CA LEU A 55 -20.90 13.82 -4.40
C LEU A 55 -20.73 14.53 -5.76
N LYS A 56 -21.74 14.47 -6.63
CA LYS A 56 -21.72 15.08 -7.96
C LYS A 56 -21.89 16.59 -7.92
N ASN A 57 -22.83 17.09 -7.09
CA ASN A 57 -23.43 18.40 -7.29
C ASN A 57 -23.12 19.41 -6.18
N ASP A 58 -22.65 18.99 -4.99
CA ASP A 58 -22.38 19.96 -3.93
C ASP A 58 -21.18 20.85 -4.28
N LYS A 59 -21.38 22.16 -4.18
CA LYS A 59 -20.34 23.17 -4.46
C LYS A 59 -19.16 23.13 -3.50
N ASN A 60 -19.37 22.61 -2.30
CA ASN A 60 -18.35 22.59 -1.25
C ASN A 60 -17.58 21.25 -1.26
N GLY A 61 -16.25 21.32 -1.38
CA GLY A 61 -15.38 20.14 -1.42
C GLY A 61 -15.44 19.27 -0.15
N SER A 62 -15.64 19.88 1.02
CA SER A 62 -15.76 19.11 2.26
C SER A 62 -17.04 18.27 2.29
N VAL A 63 -18.15 18.78 1.73
CA VAL A 63 -19.40 18.03 1.64
C VAL A 63 -19.24 16.85 0.69
N ARG A 64 -18.65 17.06 -0.50
CA ARG A 64 -18.32 15.97 -1.45
C ARG A 64 -17.36 14.94 -0.84
N LEU A 65 -16.35 15.38 -0.09
CA LEU A 65 -15.42 14.50 0.64
C LEU A 65 -16.15 13.54 1.58
N TYR A 66 -17.06 14.07 2.41
CA TYR A 66 -17.81 13.24 3.34
C TYR A 66 -18.85 12.35 2.63
N ALA A 67 -19.38 12.77 1.50
CA ALA A 67 -20.22 11.93 0.64
C ALA A 67 -19.42 10.75 0.06
N ALA A 68 -18.21 11.00 -0.49
CA ALA A 68 -17.32 9.95 -0.99
C ALA A 68 -16.94 8.95 0.12
N ARG A 69 -16.63 9.46 1.32
CA ARG A 69 -16.35 8.64 2.49
C ARG A 69 -17.54 7.75 2.85
N ALA A 70 -18.72 8.34 2.98
CA ALA A 70 -19.96 7.64 3.34
C ALA A 70 -20.31 6.54 2.33
N LEU A 71 -20.15 6.83 1.03
CA LEU A 71 -20.37 5.84 -0.04
C LEU A 71 -19.40 4.65 0.06
N GLY A 72 -18.12 4.92 0.39
CA GLY A 72 -17.14 3.86 0.66
C GLY A 72 -17.43 3.05 1.93
N GLU A 73 -18.04 3.67 2.96
CA GLU A 73 -18.48 2.98 4.18
C GLU A 73 -19.72 2.11 3.93
N LEU A 74 -20.64 2.58 3.08
CA LEU A 74 -21.84 1.82 2.69
C LEU A 74 -21.52 0.61 1.79
N GLY A 75 -20.42 0.65 1.03
CA GLY A 75 -19.96 -0.48 0.23
C GLY A 75 -20.88 -0.85 -0.95
N ASP A 76 -21.76 0.06 -1.39
CA ASP A 76 -22.72 -0.22 -2.45
C ASP A 76 -22.11 0.07 -3.83
N SER A 77 -22.11 -0.93 -4.70
CA SER A 77 -21.51 -0.84 -6.04
C SER A 77 -22.13 0.21 -6.96
N ARG A 78 -23.35 0.67 -6.68
CA ARG A 78 -23.98 1.80 -7.42
C ARG A 78 -23.15 3.07 -7.37
N ALA A 79 -22.35 3.25 -6.31
CA ALA A 79 -21.48 4.40 -6.16
C ALA A 79 -20.21 4.34 -7.03
N THR A 80 -19.81 3.19 -7.54
CA THR A 80 -18.50 2.94 -8.15
C THR A 80 -18.18 3.92 -9.28
N VAL A 81 -19.06 4.06 -10.24
CA VAL A 81 -18.81 4.94 -11.41
C VAL A 81 -18.72 6.42 -11.04
N PHE A 82 -19.42 6.85 -9.99
CA PHE A 82 -19.39 8.23 -9.51
C PHE A 82 -18.14 8.52 -8.67
N LEU A 83 -17.65 7.54 -7.93
CA LEU A 83 -16.39 7.62 -7.23
C LEU A 83 -15.20 7.62 -8.22
N ILE A 84 -15.27 6.86 -9.31
CA ILE A 84 -14.29 6.91 -10.40
C ILE A 84 -14.26 8.32 -11.03
N ASP A 85 -15.42 8.90 -11.32
CA ASP A 85 -15.49 10.25 -11.84
C ASP A 85 -14.88 11.27 -10.86
N SER A 86 -15.19 11.14 -9.57
CA SER A 86 -14.61 11.99 -8.52
C SER A 86 -13.10 11.84 -8.41
N LEU A 87 -12.56 10.60 -8.53
CA LEU A 87 -11.12 10.36 -8.51
C LEU A 87 -10.41 11.04 -9.68
N ARG A 88 -10.99 10.98 -10.88
CA ARG A 88 -10.41 11.55 -12.08
C ARG A 88 -10.53 13.06 -12.15
N ASN A 89 -11.68 13.62 -11.73
CA ASN A 89 -12.10 14.96 -12.14
C ASN A 89 -12.34 15.94 -10.98
N ASP A 90 -12.41 15.51 -9.72
CA ASP A 90 -12.68 16.46 -8.64
C ASP A 90 -11.48 17.40 -8.42
N ARG A 91 -11.75 18.71 -8.46
CA ARG A 91 -10.75 19.75 -8.24
C ARG A 91 -10.16 19.75 -6.82
N ASN A 92 -10.88 19.16 -5.85
CA ASN A 92 -10.43 19.08 -4.47
C ASN A 92 -9.65 17.76 -4.26
N VAL A 93 -8.37 17.88 -3.93
CA VAL A 93 -7.47 16.75 -3.68
C VAL A 93 -8.03 15.79 -2.63
N ASP A 94 -8.61 16.31 -1.55
CA ASP A 94 -9.13 15.47 -0.47
C ASP A 94 -10.32 14.62 -0.93
N VAL A 95 -11.10 15.09 -1.91
CA VAL A 95 -12.18 14.31 -2.55
C VAL A 95 -11.56 13.18 -3.37
N ARG A 96 -10.54 13.47 -4.20
CA ARG A 96 -9.82 12.43 -4.97
C ARG A 96 -9.23 11.36 -4.05
N VAL A 97 -8.58 11.77 -2.95
CA VAL A 97 -8.05 10.84 -1.92
C VAL A 97 -9.15 9.97 -1.31
N ARG A 98 -10.31 10.55 -0.99
CA ARG A 98 -11.43 9.77 -0.43
C ARG A 98 -12.06 8.83 -1.44
N ALA A 99 -12.16 9.27 -2.69
CA ALA A 99 -12.64 8.44 -3.80
C ALA A 99 -11.72 7.22 -4.01
N SER A 100 -10.39 7.42 -4.07
CA SER A 100 -9.41 6.31 -4.14
C SER A 100 -9.65 5.28 -3.03
N ARG A 101 -9.73 5.74 -1.79
CA ARG A 101 -9.95 4.84 -0.64
C ARG A 101 -11.29 4.13 -0.68
N ALA A 102 -12.35 4.83 -1.13
CA ALA A 102 -13.67 4.23 -1.28
C ALA A 102 -13.66 3.15 -2.38
N LEU A 103 -12.97 3.39 -3.49
CA LEU A 103 -12.83 2.44 -4.58
C LEU A 103 -12.03 1.19 -4.17
N GLY A 104 -10.97 1.34 -3.38
CA GLY A 104 -10.24 0.21 -2.80
C GLY A 104 -11.14 -0.72 -2.00
N ARG A 105 -12.00 -0.15 -1.13
CA ARG A 105 -12.98 -0.92 -0.34
C ARG A 105 -14.08 -1.58 -1.16
N LEU A 106 -14.54 -0.92 -2.23
CA LEU A 106 -15.54 -1.51 -3.13
C LEU A 106 -14.95 -2.66 -3.93
N GLY A 107 -13.67 -2.56 -4.29
CA GLY A 107 -12.96 -3.60 -5.02
C GLY A 107 -13.49 -3.85 -6.42
N GLY A 108 -13.05 -4.98 -6.99
CA GLY A 108 -13.47 -5.45 -8.30
C GLY A 108 -12.62 -4.90 -9.45
N GLU A 109 -12.74 -5.53 -10.60
CA GLU A 109 -11.90 -5.25 -11.77
C GLU A 109 -12.10 -3.83 -12.34
N ILE A 110 -13.32 -3.32 -12.31
CA ILE A 110 -13.70 -2.01 -12.88
C ILE A 110 -12.95 -0.83 -12.24
N VAL A 111 -12.48 -0.95 -11.00
CA VAL A 111 -11.80 0.12 -10.27
C VAL A 111 -10.28 0.11 -10.48
N VAL A 112 -9.72 -0.98 -11.02
CA VAL A 112 -8.26 -1.17 -11.14
C VAL A 112 -7.65 -0.10 -12.04
N GLU A 113 -8.13 0.01 -13.27
CA GLU A 113 -7.57 0.96 -14.24
C GLU A 113 -7.65 2.43 -13.76
N PRO A 114 -8.80 2.92 -13.25
CA PRO A 114 -8.87 4.26 -12.66
C PRO A 114 -7.89 4.49 -11.51
N LEU A 115 -7.62 3.50 -10.68
CA LEU A 115 -6.65 3.61 -9.59
C LEU A 115 -5.22 3.59 -10.10
N VAL A 116 -4.92 2.81 -11.16
CA VAL A 116 -3.63 2.82 -11.85
C VAL A 116 -3.37 4.17 -12.50
N GLU A 117 -4.35 4.75 -13.21
CA GLU A 117 -4.25 6.11 -13.74
C GLU A 117 -3.91 7.13 -12.64
N ALA A 118 -4.51 6.98 -11.46
CA ALA A 118 -4.30 7.87 -10.32
C ALA A 118 -2.91 7.73 -9.65
N LEU A 119 -2.11 6.73 -9.98
CA LEU A 119 -0.68 6.70 -9.61
C LEU A 119 0.11 7.84 -10.26
N ASN A 120 -0.46 8.45 -11.29
CA ASN A 120 0.10 9.58 -12.00
C ASN A 120 -0.55 10.93 -11.62
N ASP A 121 -1.34 11.00 -10.55
CA ASP A 121 -1.96 12.25 -10.08
C ASP A 121 -0.88 13.28 -9.73
N GLU A 122 -1.18 14.56 -9.95
CA GLU A 122 -0.30 15.67 -9.60
C GLU A 122 0.00 15.75 -8.08
N ASN A 123 -0.91 15.23 -7.27
CA ASN A 123 -0.79 15.26 -5.82
C ASN A 123 -0.31 13.90 -5.27
N PRO A 124 0.84 13.85 -4.58
CA PRO A 124 1.42 12.61 -4.06
C PRO A 124 0.50 11.83 -3.11
N GLN A 125 -0.40 12.51 -2.39
CA GLN A 125 -1.33 11.83 -1.46
C GLN A 125 -2.37 11.01 -2.21
N VAL A 126 -2.78 11.43 -3.42
CA VAL A 126 -3.67 10.65 -4.29
C VAL A 126 -2.92 9.41 -4.79
N CYS A 127 -1.66 9.57 -5.26
CA CYS A 127 -0.82 8.45 -5.70
C CYS A 127 -0.68 7.39 -4.60
N ILE A 128 -0.27 7.81 -3.38
CA ILE A 128 -0.11 6.92 -2.23
C ILE A 128 -1.41 6.18 -1.91
N THR A 129 -2.53 6.91 -1.84
CA THR A 129 -3.82 6.32 -1.47
C THR A 129 -4.33 5.36 -2.55
N SER A 130 -4.07 5.66 -3.83
CA SER A 130 -4.42 4.78 -4.94
C SER A 130 -3.56 3.51 -4.96
N THR A 131 -2.27 3.64 -4.62
CA THR A 131 -1.40 2.47 -4.43
C THR A 131 -1.91 1.57 -3.30
N ASP A 132 -2.28 2.16 -2.16
CA ASP A 132 -2.83 1.40 -1.02
C ASP A 132 -4.17 0.75 -1.38
N ALA A 133 -5.02 1.42 -2.17
CA ALA A 133 -6.25 0.85 -2.69
C ALA A 133 -6.00 -0.35 -3.62
N LEU A 134 -5.02 -0.26 -4.52
CA LEU A 134 -4.63 -1.37 -5.41
C LEU A 134 -4.07 -2.56 -4.61
N ILE A 135 -3.32 -2.30 -3.53
CA ILE A 135 -2.87 -3.34 -2.61
C ILE A 135 -4.05 -4.01 -1.90
N GLU A 136 -5.05 -3.24 -1.44
CA GLU A 136 -6.27 -3.76 -0.81
C GLU A 136 -7.08 -4.65 -1.76
N ILE A 137 -7.15 -4.29 -3.05
CA ILE A 137 -7.80 -5.10 -4.10
C ILE A 137 -7.06 -6.42 -4.33
N GLY A 138 -5.74 -6.43 -4.20
CA GLY A 138 -4.93 -7.63 -4.28
C GLY A 138 -4.71 -8.15 -5.71
N ASP A 139 -4.81 -9.46 -5.88
CA ASP A 139 -4.44 -10.19 -7.11
C ASP A 139 -5.09 -9.65 -8.40
N VAL A 140 -6.29 -9.11 -8.32
CA VAL A 140 -7.02 -8.54 -9.47
C VAL A 140 -6.24 -7.37 -10.10
N ALA A 141 -5.46 -6.61 -9.30
CA ALA A 141 -4.66 -5.49 -9.77
C ALA A 141 -3.30 -5.89 -10.39
N THR A 142 -2.89 -7.16 -10.26
CA THR A 142 -1.53 -7.59 -10.59
C THR A 142 -1.14 -7.28 -12.04
N ASP A 143 -1.98 -7.60 -13.01
CA ASP A 143 -1.64 -7.43 -14.44
C ASP A 143 -1.52 -5.96 -14.84
N ALA A 144 -2.41 -5.11 -14.36
CA ALA A 144 -2.36 -3.68 -14.60
C ALA A 144 -1.11 -3.03 -13.95
N LEU A 145 -0.75 -3.47 -12.73
CA LEU A 145 0.47 -3.02 -12.06
C LEU A 145 1.74 -3.50 -12.78
N ILE A 146 1.76 -4.73 -13.32
CA ILE A 146 2.87 -5.22 -14.13
C ILE A 146 3.04 -4.33 -15.37
N SER A 147 1.97 -3.95 -16.04
CA SER A 147 2.01 -3.03 -17.19
C SER A 147 2.55 -1.64 -16.80
N SER A 148 2.29 -1.20 -15.58
CA SER A 148 2.75 0.09 -15.05
C SER A 148 4.25 0.13 -14.74
N LEU A 149 4.94 -1.02 -14.71
CA LEU A 149 6.40 -1.07 -14.53
C LEU A 149 7.17 -0.45 -15.70
N ASP A 150 6.57 -0.39 -16.89
CA ASP A 150 7.17 0.21 -18.08
C ASP A 150 6.75 1.70 -18.28
N HIS A 151 6.09 2.31 -17.26
CA HIS A 151 5.61 3.70 -17.35
C HIS A 151 6.76 4.71 -17.38
N GLU A 152 6.63 5.80 -18.17
CA GLU A 152 7.66 6.84 -18.32
C GLU A 152 8.02 7.54 -16.99
N LYS A 153 7.02 7.79 -16.13
CA LYS A 153 7.22 8.46 -14.84
C LYS A 153 7.73 7.51 -13.77
N VAL A 154 8.86 7.88 -13.19
CA VAL A 154 9.54 7.11 -12.13
C VAL A 154 8.64 6.81 -10.94
N ASN A 155 7.83 7.77 -10.52
CA ASN A 155 6.94 7.58 -9.36
C ASN A 155 5.92 6.47 -9.59
N VAL A 156 5.35 6.37 -10.81
CA VAL A 156 4.42 5.29 -11.18
C VAL A 156 5.13 3.93 -11.13
N ARG A 157 6.37 3.83 -11.67
CA ARG A 157 7.16 2.60 -11.58
C ARG A 157 7.48 2.20 -10.13
N CYS A 158 7.82 3.20 -9.28
CA CYS A 158 8.06 2.98 -7.84
C CYS A 158 6.81 2.42 -7.14
N ASP A 159 5.66 3.08 -7.34
CA ASP A 159 4.41 2.71 -6.70
C ASP A 159 3.90 1.36 -7.18
N ALA A 160 3.98 1.08 -8.49
CA ALA A 160 3.64 -0.22 -9.06
C ALA A 160 4.55 -1.33 -8.50
N THR A 161 5.88 -1.10 -8.43
CA THR A 161 6.83 -2.06 -7.88
C THR A 161 6.53 -2.36 -6.41
N ARG A 162 6.24 -1.31 -5.61
CA ARG A 162 5.86 -1.43 -4.20
C ARG A 162 4.57 -2.24 -4.05
N ALA A 163 3.54 -1.89 -4.82
CA ALA A 163 2.24 -2.57 -4.75
C ALA A 163 2.36 -4.06 -5.09
N LEU A 164 3.09 -4.41 -6.14
CA LEU A 164 3.32 -5.81 -6.54
C LEU A 164 4.02 -6.62 -5.44
N GLY A 165 4.98 -6.00 -4.74
CA GLY A 165 5.64 -6.63 -3.59
C GLY A 165 4.69 -6.87 -2.41
N GLU A 166 3.79 -5.91 -2.12
CA GLU A 166 2.81 -6.03 -1.03
C GLU A 166 1.71 -7.05 -1.35
N ILE A 167 1.23 -7.09 -2.60
CA ILE A 167 0.25 -8.08 -3.06
C ILE A 167 0.82 -9.49 -2.98
N GLY A 168 2.11 -9.67 -3.31
CA GLY A 168 2.78 -10.95 -3.16
C GLY A 168 2.49 -11.97 -4.28
N ASN A 169 1.84 -11.57 -5.37
CA ASN A 169 1.55 -12.46 -6.49
C ASN A 169 2.81 -12.76 -7.30
N LYS A 170 3.22 -14.02 -7.32
CA LYS A 170 4.48 -14.47 -7.96
C LYS A 170 4.52 -14.26 -9.48
N LYS A 171 3.40 -14.00 -10.13
CA LYS A 171 3.35 -13.62 -11.55
C LYS A 171 4.20 -12.38 -11.85
N ALA A 172 4.37 -11.50 -10.86
CA ALA A 172 5.15 -10.29 -11.01
C ALA A 172 6.69 -10.50 -10.94
N VAL A 173 7.17 -11.65 -10.46
CA VAL A 173 8.58 -11.86 -10.10
C VAL A 173 9.52 -11.51 -11.24
N ASP A 174 9.30 -12.06 -12.43
CA ASP A 174 10.21 -11.87 -13.57
C ASP A 174 10.26 -10.38 -14.01
N LYS A 175 9.15 -9.68 -13.94
CA LYS A 175 9.08 -8.25 -14.25
C LYS A 175 9.73 -7.39 -13.17
N VAL A 176 9.54 -7.71 -11.90
CA VAL A 176 10.18 -6.99 -10.78
C VAL A 176 11.70 -7.25 -10.75
N ILE A 177 12.18 -8.42 -11.21
CA ILE A 177 13.62 -8.67 -11.42
C ILE A 177 14.19 -7.66 -12.44
N ASN A 178 13.49 -7.36 -13.52
CA ASN A 178 13.95 -6.39 -14.49
C ASN A 178 14.08 -4.97 -13.89
N MET A 179 13.23 -4.62 -12.93
CA MET A 179 13.29 -3.33 -12.22
C MET A 179 14.54 -3.17 -11.31
N LEU A 180 15.31 -4.23 -11.07
CA LEU A 180 16.61 -4.15 -10.41
C LEU A 180 17.64 -3.35 -11.25
N TYR A 181 17.37 -3.19 -12.53
CA TYR A 181 18.25 -2.51 -13.50
C TYR A 181 17.65 -1.18 -13.99
N ASP A 182 16.60 -0.67 -13.34
CA ASP A 182 16.01 0.63 -13.67
C ASP A 182 17.05 1.75 -13.52
N GLU A 183 16.98 2.76 -14.38
CA GLU A 183 17.86 3.93 -14.32
C GLU A 183 17.80 4.67 -12.96
N TRP A 184 16.62 4.66 -12.31
CA TRP A 184 16.37 5.36 -11.07
C TRP A 184 16.63 4.48 -9.84
N VAL A 185 17.48 4.96 -8.95
CA VAL A 185 17.85 4.24 -7.72
C VAL A 185 16.65 3.89 -6.85
N ASN A 186 15.64 4.77 -6.78
CA ASN A 186 14.44 4.53 -5.99
C ASN A 186 13.64 3.32 -6.49
N VAL A 187 13.53 3.13 -7.82
CA VAL A 187 12.88 1.95 -8.39
C VAL A 187 13.66 0.69 -8.00
N ARG A 188 15.00 0.72 -8.09
CA ARG A 188 15.84 -0.40 -7.68
C ARG A 188 15.71 -0.75 -6.19
N ILE A 189 15.61 0.27 -5.31
CA ILE A 189 15.35 0.08 -3.85
C ILE A 189 14.02 -0.63 -3.61
N TYR A 190 12.95 -0.17 -4.28
CA TYR A 190 11.65 -0.84 -4.17
C TYR A 190 11.69 -2.26 -4.74
N SER A 191 12.47 -2.50 -5.81
CA SER A 191 12.57 -3.80 -6.44
C SER A 191 13.20 -4.85 -5.53
N VAL A 192 14.35 -4.53 -4.88
CA VAL A 192 14.98 -5.47 -3.93
C VAL A 192 14.05 -5.79 -2.76
N THR A 193 13.33 -4.80 -2.25
CA THR A 193 12.37 -4.99 -1.17
C THR A 193 11.19 -5.85 -1.59
N SER A 194 10.63 -5.58 -2.77
CA SER A 194 9.48 -6.31 -3.32
C SER A 194 9.81 -7.75 -3.66
N LEU A 195 11.01 -8.01 -4.19
CA LEU A 195 11.48 -9.38 -4.44
C LEU A 195 11.60 -10.20 -3.15
N GLY A 196 12.04 -9.56 -2.06
CA GLY A 196 12.01 -10.19 -0.73
C GLY A 196 10.60 -10.58 -0.28
N LYS A 197 9.59 -9.70 -0.52
CA LYS A 197 8.18 -9.94 -0.17
C LYS A 197 7.52 -10.98 -1.08
N LEU A 198 7.79 -10.93 -2.38
CA LEU A 198 7.33 -11.92 -3.36
C LEU A 198 7.81 -13.34 -3.02
N ASN A 199 8.91 -13.44 -2.31
CA ASN A 199 9.44 -14.67 -1.74
C ASN A 199 9.55 -15.80 -2.77
N ASP A 200 10.18 -15.52 -3.91
CA ASP A 200 10.44 -16.49 -4.96
C ASP A 200 11.94 -16.62 -5.23
N VAL A 201 12.44 -17.85 -5.14
CA VAL A 201 13.87 -18.17 -5.31
C VAL A 201 14.41 -17.91 -6.72
N LYS A 202 13.55 -17.63 -7.70
CA LYS A 202 13.95 -17.15 -9.03
C LYS A 202 14.75 -15.84 -8.93
N ALA A 203 14.46 -14.99 -7.94
CA ALA A 203 15.15 -13.71 -7.77
C ALA A 203 16.59 -13.85 -7.23
N VAL A 204 16.95 -15.00 -6.69
CA VAL A 204 18.25 -15.17 -6.00
C VAL A 204 19.46 -14.83 -6.88
N PRO A 205 19.60 -15.32 -8.11
CA PRO A 205 20.75 -14.96 -8.95
C PRO A 205 20.88 -13.44 -9.17
N ALA A 206 19.81 -12.77 -9.56
CA ALA A 206 19.82 -11.34 -9.83
C ALA A 206 20.11 -10.52 -8.56
N LEU A 207 19.56 -10.92 -7.41
CA LEU A 207 19.87 -10.27 -6.12
C LEU A 207 21.34 -10.45 -5.72
N ILE A 208 21.97 -11.60 -6.01
CA ILE A 208 23.41 -11.81 -5.78
C ILE A 208 24.23 -10.88 -6.67
N ASP A 209 23.87 -10.76 -7.94
CA ASP A 209 24.57 -9.89 -8.89
C ASP A 209 24.49 -8.41 -8.46
N VAL A 210 23.32 -7.94 -8.05
CA VAL A 210 23.11 -6.57 -7.53
C VAL A 210 23.91 -6.36 -6.24
N MET A 211 23.87 -7.29 -5.32
CA MET A 211 24.60 -7.21 -4.05
C MET A 211 26.14 -7.12 -4.26
N LYS A 212 26.67 -7.87 -5.22
CA LYS A 212 28.11 -7.90 -5.53
C LYS A 212 28.60 -6.71 -6.37
N ASN A 213 27.69 -6.02 -7.03
CA ASN A 213 28.05 -4.87 -7.90
C ASN A 213 28.52 -3.69 -7.04
N ARG A 214 29.85 -3.46 -6.99
CA ARG A 214 30.45 -2.37 -6.18
C ARG A 214 30.13 -0.97 -6.70
N SER A 215 29.67 -0.82 -7.94
CA SER A 215 29.23 0.46 -8.50
C SER A 215 27.75 0.76 -8.23
N GLU A 216 27.00 -0.19 -7.67
CA GLU A 216 25.60 0.01 -7.28
C GLU A 216 25.50 0.81 -5.97
N ASN A 217 24.37 1.50 -5.80
CA ASN A 217 24.06 2.24 -4.58
C ASN A 217 24.04 1.30 -3.35
N GLU A 218 24.65 1.73 -2.26
CA GLU A 218 24.79 0.93 -1.05
C GLU A 218 23.44 0.45 -0.46
N LEU A 219 22.41 1.30 -0.47
CA LEU A 219 21.07 0.92 0.00
C LEU A 219 20.44 -0.18 -0.87
N VAL A 220 20.69 -0.17 -2.18
CA VAL A 220 20.22 -1.23 -3.08
C VAL A 220 20.97 -2.52 -2.79
N ARG A 221 22.29 -2.47 -2.61
CA ARG A 221 23.13 -3.63 -2.24
C ARG A 221 22.70 -4.23 -0.90
N ALA A 222 22.49 -3.38 0.12
CA ALA A 222 22.01 -3.80 1.43
C ALA A 222 20.59 -4.40 1.36
N GLY A 223 19.71 -3.79 0.58
CA GLY A 223 18.37 -4.32 0.30
C GLY A 223 18.41 -5.69 -0.37
N ALA A 224 19.31 -5.90 -1.35
CA ALA A 224 19.51 -7.20 -1.99
C ALA A 224 20.01 -8.26 -0.99
N ALA A 225 21.00 -7.93 -0.13
CA ALA A 225 21.46 -8.81 0.93
C ALA A 225 20.32 -9.18 1.90
N ALA A 226 19.47 -8.19 2.28
CA ALA A 226 18.33 -8.43 3.14
C ALA A 226 17.29 -9.37 2.49
N ALA A 227 16.97 -9.14 1.21
CA ALA A 227 16.06 -9.98 0.44
C ALA A 227 16.57 -11.44 0.35
N LEU A 228 17.86 -11.63 0.09
CA LEU A 228 18.49 -12.97 0.11
C LEU A 228 18.30 -13.68 1.47
N GLY A 229 18.40 -12.91 2.57
CA GLY A 229 18.13 -13.43 3.91
C GLY A 229 16.67 -13.81 4.16
N VAL A 230 15.72 -13.19 3.47
CA VAL A 230 14.29 -13.55 3.50
C VAL A 230 14.05 -14.82 2.69
N LEU A 231 14.61 -14.90 1.48
CA LEU A 231 14.47 -16.04 0.57
C LEU A 231 15.11 -17.34 1.10
N ARG A 232 16.09 -17.24 1.98
CA ARG A 232 16.75 -18.37 2.67
C ARG A 232 17.33 -19.45 1.75
N ASP A 233 17.72 -19.06 0.54
CA ASP A 233 18.31 -19.95 -0.45
C ASP A 233 19.82 -20.12 -0.21
N GLN A 234 20.28 -21.38 -0.23
CA GLN A 234 21.69 -21.72 0.04
C GLN A 234 22.67 -21.11 -0.96
N ARG A 235 22.25 -20.82 -2.17
CA ARG A 235 23.07 -20.18 -3.21
C ARG A 235 23.61 -18.82 -2.77
N ALA A 236 22.96 -18.14 -1.83
CA ALA A 236 23.39 -16.86 -1.31
C ALA A 236 24.47 -16.96 -0.21
N LEU A 237 24.74 -18.16 0.37
CA LEU A 237 25.67 -18.30 1.50
C LEU A 237 27.08 -17.87 1.16
N LEU A 238 27.64 -18.40 0.06
CA LEU A 238 29.01 -18.08 -0.34
C LEU A 238 29.14 -16.59 -0.72
N PRO A 239 28.27 -16.00 -1.58
CA PRO A 239 28.32 -14.57 -1.90
C PRO A 239 28.23 -13.66 -0.68
N LEU A 240 27.35 -13.96 0.30
CA LEU A 240 27.22 -13.18 1.53
C LEU A 240 28.48 -13.28 2.39
N ARG A 241 29.06 -14.48 2.49
CA ARG A 241 30.32 -14.69 3.24
C ARG A 241 31.46 -13.91 2.61
N GLU A 242 31.62 -13.96 1.29
CA GLU A 242 32.64 -13.20 0.56
C GLU A 242 32.53 -11.71 0.87
N MET A 243 31.33 -11.14 0.80
CA MET A 243 31.08 -9.74 1.12
C MET A 243 31.51 -9.39 2.56
N ILE A 244 31.18 -10.22 3.54
CA ILE A 244 31.53 -10.00 4.95
C ILE A 244 33.05 -10.06 5.16
N MET A 245 33.74 -10.98 4.46
CA MET A 245 35.19 -11.17 4.63
C MET A 245 36.03 -10.14 3.89
N GLU A 246 35.50 -9.51 2.87
CA GLU A 246 36.18 -8.44 2.10
C GLU A 246 36.07 -7.05 2.76
N ALA A 247 35.25 -6.92 3.80
CA ALA A 247 35.08 -5.67 4.52
C ALA A 247 36.24 -5.42 5.49
N GLU A 248 36.87 -4.25 5.40
CA GLU A 248 37.88 -3.80 6.36
C GLU A 248 37.23 -3.43 7.71
N GLU A 249 36.06 -2.82 7.64
CA GLU A 249 35.18 -2.51 8.80
C GLU A 249 33.73 -2.92 8.50
N LEU A 250 32.99 -3.35 9.53
CA LEU A 250 31.58 -3.73 9.40
C LEU A 250 30.70 -2.48 9.35
N GLY A 251 30.32 -2.07 8.14
CA GLY A 251 29.29 -1.07 7.88
C GLY A 251 27.88 -1.66 7.93
N GLU A 252 26.89 -0.86 7.55
CA GLU A 252 25.47 -1.26 7.54
C GLU A 252 25.21 -2.39 6.54
N LEU A 253 25.85 -2.35 5.38
CA LEU A 253 25.74 -3.37 4.34
C LEU A 253 26.24 -4.73 4.85
N GLU A 254 27.45 -4.78 5.44
CA GLU A 254 28.07 -6.01 5.94
C GLU A 254 27.33 -6.57 7.14
N ASP A 255 26.82 -5.72 8.04
CA ASP A 255 25.96 -6.15 9.15
C ASP A 255 24.67 -6.79 8.63
N THR A 256 24.06 -6.21 7.60
CA THR A 256 22.89 -6.78 6.92
C THR A 256 23.22 -8.12 6.25
N ALA A 257 24.36 -8.21 5.57
CA ALA A 257 24.84 -9.46 4.98
C ALA A 257 25.10 -10.55 6.05
N LEU A 258 25.70 -10.19 7.18
CA LEU A 258 25.94 -11.11 8.30
C LEU A 258 24.62 -11.62 8.91
N LYS A 259 23.65 -10.74 9.13
CA LYS A 259 22.31 -11.12 9.62
C LYS A 259 21.62 -12.07 8.64
N SER A 260 21.72 -11.81 7.35
CA SER A 260 21.13 -12.64 6.30
C SER A 260 21.80 -13.99 6.19
N PHE A 261 23.12 -14.02 6.23
CA PHE A 261 23.92 -15.27 6.28
C PHE A 261 23.48 -16.15 7.46
N LYS A 262 23.38 -15.57 8.67
CA LYS A 262 22.93 -16.30 9.87
C LYS A 262 21.52 -16.85 9.72
N LYS A 263 20.59 -16.09 9.10
CA LYS A 263 19.22 -16.55 8.83
C LYS A 263 19.20 -17.75 7.89
N ILE A 264 19.98 -17.71 6.81
CA ILE A 264 20.07 -18.80 5.83
C ILE A 264 20.68 -20.03 6.48
N MET A 265 21.77 -19.88 7.21
CA MET A 265 22.40 -20.98 7.95
C MET A 265 21.43 -21.63 8.93
N ALA A 266 20.71 -20.85 9.72
CA ALA A 266 19.74 -21.37 10.68
C ALA A 266 18.59 -22.15 10.00
N ALA A 267 18.10 -21.67 8.86
CA ALA A 267 17.02 -22.31 8.11
C ALA A 267 17.47 -23.65 7.48
N ASN A 268 18.75 -23.76 7.09
CA ASN A 268 19.27 -24.90 6.36
C ASN A 268 20.14 -25.84 7.24
N TRP A 269 20.24 -25.57 8.55
CA TRP A 269 21.11 -26.31 9.46
C TRP A 269 20.83 -27.80 9.46
N GLN A 270 19.56 -28.20 9.40
CA GLN A 270 19.15 -29.61 9.41
C GLN A 270 19.51 -30.37 8.12
N SER A 271 19.72 -29.66 7.02
CA SER A 271 20.07 -30.21 5.71
C SER A 271 21.61 -30.32 5.49
N ILE A 272 22.44 -29.87 6.44
CA ILE A 272 23.87 -29.95 6.34
C ILE A 272 24.31 -31.33 6.85
N PRO A 273 24.93 -32.18 6.01
CA PRO A 273 25.43 -33.48 6.47
C PRO A 273 26.43 -33.33 7.63
N GLY A 274 26.16 -33.97 8.76
CA GLY A 274 27.04 -33.94 9.95
C GLY A 274 26.76 -32.79 10.93
N ALA A 275 25.75 -31.95 10.73
CA ALA A 275 25.37 -30.96 11.72
C ALA A 275 24.75 -31.62 12.97
N ALA A 276 25.37 -31.42 14.12
CA ALA A 276 24.82 -31.91 15.39
C ALA A 276 23.51 -31.17 15.74
N PRO A 277 22.49 -31.84 16.32
CA PRO A 277 21.27 -31.18 16.72
C PRO A 277 21.56 -30.07 17.75
N GLN A 278 21.06 -28.85 17.49
CA GLN A 278 21.16 -27.78 18.47
C GLN A 278 20.42 -28.19 19.74
N LYS A 279 21.13 -28.28 20.86
CA LYS A 279 20.48 -28.37 22.18
C LYS A 279 19.63 -27.13 22.37
N LYS A 280 18.32 -27.30 22.54
CA LYS A 280 17.46 -26.20 23.03
C LYS A 280 18.12 -25.63 24.28
N PRO A 281 18.23 -24.30 24.45
CA PRO A 281 18.69 -23.74 25.71
C PRO A 281 17.77 -24.28 26.81
N ALA A 282 18.37 -24.93 27.82
CA ALA A 282 17.65 -25.37 29.01
C ALA A 282 17.02 -24.11 29.62
N ASN A 283 15.71 -24.14 29.83
CA ASN A 283 14.97 -23.10 30.55
C ASN A 283 15.75 -22.79 31.83
N ALA A 284 16.29 -21.57 31.93
CA ALA A 284 16.69 -21.04 33.23
C ALA A 284 15.38 -20.83 34.03
N MET A 285 15.21 -21.66 35.06
CA MET A 285 14.26 -21.42 36.14
C MET A 285 14.62 -20.14 36.88
#